data_052da79b669527bd51ec3f0baf4f1361
#
_entry.id   052da79b669527bd51ec3f0baf4f1361
#
_cell.length_a   1.000
_cell.length_b   1.000
_cell.length_c   1.000
_cell.angle_alpha   90.00
_cell.angle_beta   90.00
_cell.angle_gamma   90.00
#
_symmetry.space_group_name_H-M   'P 1'
#
loop_
_entity.id
_entity.type
_entity.pdbx_description
1 polymer ?
#
loop_
_entity_poly.entity_id
_entity_poly.type
_entity_poly.pdbx_seq_one_letter_code
_entity_poly.pdbx_strand_id
1 'polypeptide(L)'
;MRELAGQTGLFPPEPAPDPLLCWLWLAHVLGPASIHAGRVLDAFGGAQEAWEARDTAEFRAAAGDAAALRAQQLDPEQYHALVMRCDDLGVRILTFDDPDYPLALSRIPDMPLVLYCTGDPRWLNEPGTIGIVGSRRPTEYGLNAAADIGGALAKSGAVIVSGLADGLDSAGHRAAVKNNCPTIAVMGVPIDRTYPTANAVLRHKIEQKGCVISEYPPRSEGVGANGFLQRNRLIAALSSALLVVEAQEKSGTMSTVSHAERYGKPVFAVPGSIYSPNSAGTNGLLRDGRARAVGSADDLMGPLGLRRQSAAAVTAKQPEPLSENERKVLSCIGPQPLGIEELCVRSGLPTAALLGTLMKLELSGRVLCMPGKRYMIK
;
A
#
# COMPACT_ATOMS: atom_id res chain seq x y z
N MET A 1 57.27 -29.27 -23.12
CA MET A 1 56.11 -29.06 -22.21
C MET A 1 55.66 -27.63 -22.42
N ARG A 2 54.58 -27.43 -23.16
CA ARG A 2 53.92 -26.14 -23.34
C ARG A 2 52.65 -26.14 -22.52
N GLU A 3 52.56 -25.26 -21.56
CA GLU A 3 51.36 -24.98 -20.77
C GLU A 3 50.24 -24.54 -21.68
N LEU A 4 49.15 -25.26 -21.62
CA LEU A 4 47.84 -24.84 -22.15
C LEU A 4 47.21 -23.91 -21.14
N ALA A 5 47.36 -22.61 -21.35
CA ALA A 5 46.59 -21.62 -20.64
C ALA A 5 45.11 -21.78 -20.99
N GLY A 6 44.29 -21.98 -19.96
CA GLY A 6 42.85 -22.13 -20.06
C GLY A 6 42.20 -20.88 -20.68
N GLN A 7 41.51 -21.05 -21.77
CA GLN A 7 40.54 -20.09 -22.29
C GLN A 7 39.31 -20.11 -21.40
N THR A 8 39.25 -19.21 -20.44
CA THR A 8 38.00 -18.90 -19.74
C THR A 8 37.08 -18.15 -20.68
N GLY A 9 35.86 -18.63 -20.78
CA GLY A 9 34.75 -18.36 -21.68
C GLY A 9 34.59 -16.96 -22.29
N LEU A 10 34.55 -16.98 -23.61
CA LEU A 10 34.21 -15.85 -24.52
C LEU A 10 32.68 -15.75 -24.72
N PHE A 11 31.90 -15.88 -23.69
CA PHE A 11 30.48 -15.45 -23.76
C PHE A 11 30.38 -14.13 -23.00
N PRO A 12 29.84 -13.05 -23.64
CA PRO A 12 29.49 -11.88 -22.89
C PRO A 12 28.54 -12.30 -21.75
N PRO A 13 28.63 -11.70 -20.56
CA PRO A 13 27.69 -11.98 -19.51
C PRO A 13 26.27 -11.80 -20.05
N GLU A 14 25.39 -12.76 -19.76
CA GLU A 14 23.98 -12.65 -20.13
C GLU A 14 23.47 -11.28 -19.66
N PRO A 15 22.71 -10.56 -20.52
CA PRO A 15 22.18 -9.26 -20.11
C PRO A 15 21.33 -9.46 -18.83
N ALA A 16 21.50 -8.56 -17.89
CA ALA A 16 20.70 -8.59 -16.67
C ALA A 16 19.21 -8.59 -17.03
N PRO A 17 18.36 -9.38 -16.35
CA PRO A 17 16.93 -9.42 -16.62
C PRO A 17 16.29 -8.04 -16.47
N ASP A 18 15.16 -7.82 -17.16
CA ASP A 18 14.36 -6.60 -17.02
C ASP A 18 14.04 -6.35 -15.53
N PRO A 19 14.25 -5.13 -14.99
CA PRO A 19 13.95 -4.79 -13.60
C PRO A 19 12.54 -5.15 -13.16
N LEU A 20 11.53 -4.97 -14.04
CA LEU A 20 10.15 -5.34 -13.75
C LEU A 20 10.02 -6.85 -13.51
N LEU A 21 10.70 -7.67 -14.33
CA LEU A 21 10.66 -9.13 -14.17
C LEU A 21 11.34 -9.57 -12.88
N CYS A 22 12.42 -8.88 -12.47
CA CYS A 22 13.08 -9.11 -11.19
C CYS A 22 12.15 -8.81 -10.01
N TRP A 23 11.36 -7.72 -10.06
CA TRP A 23 10.35 -7.42 -9.04
C TRP A 23 9.25 -8.48 -8.97
N LEU A 24 8.75 -8.95 -10.11
CA LEU A 24 7.76 -10.03 -10.16
C LEU A 24 8.31 -11.33 -9.59
N TRP A 25 9.55 -11.66 -9.94
CA TRP A 25 10.27 -12.80 -9.39
C TRP A 25 10.40 -12.69 -7.87
N LEU A 26 10.91 -11.56 -7.35
CA LEU A 26 11.12 -11.38 -5.92
C LEU A 26 9.81 -11.45 -5.14
N ALA A 27 8.75 -10.83 -5.66
CA ALA A 27 7.42 -10.90 -5.05
C ALA A 27 6.89 -12.35 -4.99
N HIS A 28 7.13 -13.16 -6.03
CA HIS A 28 6.73 -14.56 -6.04
C HIS A 28 7.60 -15.42 -5.10
N VAL A 29 8.90 -15.18 -5.10
CA VAL A 29 9.86 -15.87 -4.22
C VAL A 29 9.51 -15.66 -2.75
N LEU A 30 9.23 -14.44 -2.34
CA LEU A 30 8.88 -14.12 -0.96
C LEU A 30 7.43 -14.49 -0.63
N GLY A 31 6.53 -14.38 -1.60
CA GLY A 31 5.09 -14.57 -1.42
C GLY A 31 4.39 -13.39 -0.75
N PRO A 32 3.04 -13.36 -0.78
CA PRO A 32 2.24 -12.28 -0.21
C PRO A 32 2.38 -12.23 1.33
N ALA A 33 2.33 -11.02 1.87
CA ALA A 33 2.46 -10.75 3.31
C ALA A 33 3.77 -11.26 3.94
N SER A 34 4.85 -11.32 3.17
CA SER A 34 6.16 -11.74 3.67
C SER A 34 6.77 -10.68 4.59
N ILE A 35 7.23 -11.11 5.77
CA ILE A 35 7.98 -10.25 6.70
C ILE A 35 9.46 -10.09 6.29
N HIS A 36 9.90 -10.79 5.25
CA HIS A 36 11.28 -10.76 4.77
C HIS A 36 11.52 -9.66 3.72
N ALA A 37 10.47 -9.06 3.16
CA ALA A 37 10.58 -8.06 2.10
C ALA A 37 11.52 -6.91 2.49
N GLY A 38 11.33 -6.30 3.67
CA GLY A 38 12.19 -5.24 4.16
C GLY A 38 13.64 -5.65 4.32
N ARG A 39 13.90 -6.86 4.85
CA ARG A 39 15.27 -7.38 5.05
C ARG A 39 16.00 -7.58 3.74
N VAL A 40 15.31 -8.09 2.71
CA VAL A 40 15.90 -8.26 1.37
C VAL A 40 16.24 -6.91 0.76
N LEU A 41 15.33 -5.93 0.86
CA LEU A 41 15.60 -4.58 0.35
C LEU A 41 16.70 -3.86 1.13
N ASP A 42 16.78 -4.06 2.44
CA ASP A 42 17.86 -3.50 3.27
C ASP A 42 19.24 -4.09 2.93
N ALA A 43 19.28 -5.40 2.58
CA ALA A 43 20.52 -6.09 2.24
C ALA A 43 20.99 -5.80 0.81
N PHE A 44 20.09 -5.75 -0.16
CA PHE A 44 20.43 -5.71 -1.58
C PHE A 44 20.04 -4.39 -2.27
N GLY A 45 19.15 -3.60 -1.70
CA GLY A 45 18.70 -2.32 -2.26
C GLY A 45 17.60 -2.43 -3.31
N GLY A 46 17.52 -3.53 -4.08
CA GLY A 46 16.55 -3.73 -5.15
C GLY A 46 16.33 -5.18 -5.53
N ALA A 47 15.39 -5.40 -6.45
CA ALA A 47 15.04 -6.75 -6.89
C ALA A 47 16.09 -7.36 -7.84
N GLN A 48 16.77 -6.52 -8.63
CA GLN A 48 17.81 -6.97 -9.54
C GLN A 48 19.04 -7.45 -8.78
N GLU A 49 19.50 -6.67 -7.81
CA GLU A 49 20.63 -7.04 -6.95
C GLU A 49 20.29 -8.28 -6.10
N ALA A 50 19.03 -8.41 -5.66
CA ALA A 50 18.57 -9.61 -4.97
C ALA A 50 18.58 -10.83 -5.89
N TRP A 51 18.25 -10.67 -7.18
CA TRP A 51 18.34 -11.73 -8.19
C TRP A 51 19.79 -12.16 -8.43
N GLU A 52 20.71 -11.22 -8.59
CA GLU A 52 22.14 -11.49 -8.77
C GLU A 52 22.72 -12.26 -7.57
N ALA A 53 22.26 -11.94 -6.37
CA ALA A 53 22.71 -12.56 -5.12
C ALA A 53 21.93 -13.83 -4.69
N ARG A 54 20.94 -14.32 -5.47
CA ARG A 54 19.98 -15.35 -5.09
C ARG A 54 20.58 -16.67 -4.58
N ASP A 55 21.79 -16.99 -5.02
CA ASP A 55 22.49 -18.22 -4.65
C ASP A 55 23.41 -18.05 -3.44
N THR A 56 23.51 -16.85 -2.87
CA THR A 56 24.41 -16.53 -1.75
C THR A 56 23.79 -16.91 -0.40
N ALA A 57 24.66 -17.12 0.59
CA ALA A 57 24.25 -17.30 1.97
C ALA A 57 23.56 -16.06 2.55
N GLU A 58 23.95 -14.86 2.08
CA GLU A 58 23.38 -13.58 2.48
C GLU A 58 21.89 -13.47 2.03
N PHE A 59 21.59 -13.83 0.79
CA PHE A 59 20.19 -13.87 0.32
C PHE A 59 19.36 -14.85 1.14
N ARG A 60 19.89 -16.03 1.42
CA ARG A 60 19.21 -17.03 2.27
C ARG A 60 18.94 -16.49 3.67
N ALA A 61 19.88 -15.76 4.27
CA ALA A 61 19.73 -15.16 5.59
C ALA A 61 18.64 -14.06 5.60
N ALA A 62 18.56 -13.25 4.54
CA ALA A 62 17.58 -12.17 4.41
C ALA A 62 16.18 -12.69 4.06
N ALA A 63 16.08 -13.57 3.06
CA ALA A 63 14.82 -14.06 2.49
C ALA A 63 14.23 -15.27 3.24
N GLY A 64 15.05 -16.02 3.96
CA GLY A 64 14.71 -17.29 4.63
C GLY A 64 14.83 -18.50 3.71
N ASP A 65 14.98 -19.69 4.32
CA ASP A 65 15.27 -20.94 3.59
C ASP A 65 14.23 -21.29 2.52
N ALA A 66 12.96 -21.15 2.84
CA ALA A 66 11.88 -21.48 1.89
C ALA A 66 11.87 -20.57 0.67
N ALA A 67 12.17 -19.29 0.84
CA ALA A 67 12.29 -18.33 -0.26
C ALA A 67 13.56 -18.60 -1.07
N ALA A 68 14.69 -18.87 -0.43
CA ALA A 68 15.94 -19.23 -1.11
C ALA A 68 15.80 -20.47 -1.99
N LEU A 69 15.05 -21.49 -1.54
CA LEU A 69 14.75 -22.67 -2.37
C LEU A 69 13.88 -22.33 -3.58
N ARG A 70 12.87 -21.47 -3.41
CA ARG A 70 12.05 -21.00 -4.55
C ARG A 70 12.86 -20.17 -5.53
N ALA A 71 13.76 -19.33 -5.02
CA ALA A 71 14.63 -18.48 -5.84
C ALA A 71 15.47 -19.27 -6.85
N GLN A 72 15.92 -20.46 -6.47
CA GLN A 72 16.68 -21.36 -7.34
C GLN A 72 15.85 -22.04 -8.43
N GLN A 73 14.52 -22.07 -8.26
CA GLN A 73 13.59 -22.75 -9.19
C GLN A 73 12.89 -21.80 -10.16
N LEU A 74 12.95 -20.50 -9.88
CA LEU A 74 12.21 -19.48 -10.60
C LEU A 74 13.17 -18.55 -11.34
N ASP A 75 12.82 -18.23 -12.60
CA ASP A 75 13.57 -17.31 -13.44
C ASP A 75 12.71 -16.08 -13.74
N PRO A 76 13.25 -14.83 -13.69
CA PRO A 76 12.52 -13.62 -14.07
C PRO A 76 11.86 -13.70 -15.45
N GLU A 77 12.51 -14.31 -16.44
CA GLU A 77 12.02 -14.39 -17.83
C GLU A 77 10.65 -15.10 -17.96
N GLN A 78 10.31 -16.00 -17.03
CA GLN A 78 9.00 -16.66 -17.04
C GLN A 78 7.81 -15.69 -16.82
N TYR A 79 8.06 -14.47 -16.32
CA TYR A 79 6.99 -13.49 -16.03
C TYR A 79 6.60 -12.63 -17.23
N HIS A 80 7.25 -12.73 -18.39
CA HIS A 80 6.84 -12.03 -19.63
C HIS A 80 5.36 -12.27 -19.97
N ALA A 81 4.90 -13.50 -19.89
CA ALA A 81 3.49 -13.83 -20.16
C ALA A 81 2.52 -13.18 -19.16
N LEU A 82 2.95 -12.94 -17.93
CA LEU A 82 2.18 -12.20 -16.93
C LEU A 82 2.11 -10.71 -17.28
N VAL A 83 3.23 -10.10 -17.67
CA VAL A 83 3.28 -8.68 -18.07
C VAL A 83 2.36 -8.45 -19.26
N MET A 84 2.50 -9.22 -20.34
CA MET A 84 1.62 -9.15 -21.52
C MET A 84 0.14 -9.29 -21.15
N ARG A 85 -0.18 -10.22 -20.25
CA ARG A 85 -1.57 -10.41 -19.79
C ARG A 85 -2.08 -9.21 -18.99
N CYS A 86 -1.25 -8.58 -18.17
CA CYS A 86 -1.63 -7.37 -17.47
C CYS A 86 -1.93 -6.23 -18.46
N ASP A 87 -1.11 -6.08 -19.50
CA ASP A 87 -1.32 -5.09 -20.57
C ASP A 87 -2.64 -5.34 -21.31
N ASP A 88 -2.91 -6.59 -21.72
CA ASP A 88 -4.16 -6.99 -22.38
C ASP A 88 -5.42 -6.67 -21.53
N LEU A 89 -5.29 -6.77 -20.21
CA LEU A 89 -6.39 -6.52 -19.26
C LEU A 89 -6.46 -5.07 -18.79
N GLY A 90 -5.55 -4.19 -19.21
CA GLY A 90 -5.43 -2.83 -18.69
C GLY A 90 -5.08 -2.79 -17.19
N VAL A 91 -4.36 -3.80 -16.72
CA VAL A 91 -3.87 -3.88 -15.33
C VAL A 91 -2.47 -3.30 -15.26
N ARG A 92 -2.30 -2.23 -14.49
CA ARG A 92 -0.99 -1.67 -14.20
C ARG A 92 -0.29 -2.46 -13.10
N ILE A 93 0.97 -2.80 -13.31
CA ILE A 93 1.85 -3.41 -12.32
C ILE A 93 2.60 -2.28 -11.62
N LEU A 94 2.43 -2.16 -10.30
CA LEU A 94 3.11 -1.20 -9.46
C LEU A 94 4.16 -1.95 -8.64
N THR A 95 5.42 -1.76 -8.94
CA THR A 95 6.54 -2.30 -8.18
C THR A 95 6.94 -1.35 -7.05
N PHE A 96 7.67 -1.84 -6.06
CA PHE A 96 8.08 -1.05 -4.90
C PHE A 96 8.83 0.23 -5.28
N ASP A 97 9.52 0.27 -6.40
CA ASP A 97 10.25 1.43 -6.93
C ASP A 97 9.43 2.28 -7.92
N ASP A 98 8.18 1.91 -8.22
CA ASP A 98 7.29 2.71 -9.06
C ASP A 98 6.92 4.02 -8.33
N PRO A 99 6.95 5.19 -8.99
CA PRO A 99 6.54 6.47 -8.39
C PRO A 99 5.11 6.50 -7.84
N ASP A 100 4.21 5.70 -8.41
CA ASP A 100 2.82 5.59 -7.96
C ASP A 100 2.61 4.51 -6.89
N TYR A 101 3.68 3.80 -6.48
CA TYR A 101 3.58 2.84 -5.39
C TYR A 101 3.14 3.52 -4.09
N PRO A 102 2.16 2.93 -3.35
CA PRO A 102 1.61 3.58 -2.16
C PRO A 102 2.63 3.61 -1.00
N LEU A 103 3.08 4.82 -0.67
CA LEU A 103 4.06 5.05 0.39
C LEU A 103 3.64 4.53 1.77
N ALA A 104 2.33 4.50 2.02
CA ALA A 104 1.81 3.93 3.25
C ALA A 104 2.12 2.43 3.39
N LEU A 105 2.23 1.71 2.27
CA LEU A 105 2.55 0.28 2.26
C LEU A 105 4.05 0.01 2.39
N SER A 106 4.93 0.92 1.97
CA SER A 106 6.38 0.72 2.14
C SER A 106 6.83 0.75 3.61
N ARG A 107 5.96 1.19 4.51
CA ARG A 107 6.26 1.36 5.94
C ARG A 107 5.79 0.22 6.83
N ILE A 108 5.08 -0.75 6.29
CA ILE A 108 4.62 -1.90 7.06
C ILE A 108 5.63 -3.06 6.97
N PRO A 109 5.78 -3.87 8.04
CA PRO A 109 6.81 -4.92 8.07
C PRO A 109 6.57 -6.04 7.05
N ASP A 110 5.32 -6.23 6.63
CA ASP A 110 4.85 -7.23 5.68
C ASP A 110 4.37 -6.57 4.38
N MET A 111 5.15 -5.58 3.89
CA MET A 111 4.84 -4.79 2.70
C MET A 111 4.76 -5.65 1.43
N PRO A 112 3.81 -5.38 0.52
CA PRO A 112 3.79 -6.00 -0.80
C PRO A 112 4.90 -5.41 -1.67
N LEU A 113 5.65 -6.23 -2.39
CA LEU A 113 6.67 -5.74 -3.34
C LEU A 113 6.08 -5.35 -4.69
N VAL A 114 4.95 -5.95 -5.03
CA VAL A 114 4.22 -5.71 -6.27
C VAL A 114 2.74 -5.62 -5.97
N LEU A 115 2.07 -4.68 -6.61
CA LEU A 115 0.61 -4.53 -6.63
C LEU A 115 0.11 -4.50 -8.06
N TYR A 116 -1.04 -5.12 -8.28
CA TYR A 116 -1.78 -5.06 -9.53
C TYR A 116 -2.93 -4.06 -9.36
N CYS A 117 -3.05 -3.09 -10.28
CA CYS A 117 -3.97 -1.97 -10.17
C CYS A 117 -4.82 -1.81 -11.43
N THR A 118 -6.12 -1.59 -11.25
CA THR A 118 -7.03 -1.06 -12.29
C THR A 118 -7.62 0.27 -11.83
N GLY A 119 -7.90 1.18 -12.76
CA GLY A 119 -8.25 2.56 -12.44
C GLY A 119 -7.02 3.47 -12.29
N ASP A 120 -7.13 4.53 -11.51
CA ASP A 120 -6.09 5.56 -11.41
C ASP A 120 -5.28 5.41 -10.10
N PRO A 121 -4.01 4.98 -10.17
CA PRO A 121 -3.17 4.72 -9.00
C PRO A 121 -2.80 5.97 -8.20
N ARG A 122 -2.91 7.19 -8.77
CA ARG A 122 -2.61 8.43 -8.02
C ARG A 122 -3.35 8.53 -6.69
N TRP A 123 -4.55 7.92 -6.60
CA TRP A 123 -5.36 7.93 -5.38
C TRP A 123 -4.75 7.14 -4.22
N LEU A 124 -3.77 6.26 -4.49
CA LEU A 124 -3.10 5.45 -3.47
C LEU A 124 -2.21 6.28 -2.54
N ASN A 125 -1.76 7.47 -3.00
CA ASN A 125 -0.89 8.36 -2.25
C ASN A 125 -1.61 9.65 -1.78
N GLU A 126 -2.95 9.74 -1.97
CA GLU A 126 -3.71 10.88 -1.49
C GLU A 126 -3.75 10.96 0.05
N PRO A 127 -3.56 12.15 0.63
CA PRO A 127 -3.73 12.34 2.06
C PRO A 127 -5.23 12.24 2.46
N GLY A 128 -5.48 11.91 3.74
CA GLY A 128 -6.85 11.87 4.26
C GLY A 128 -7.64 10.62 3.84
N THR A 129 -6.96 9.51 3.64
CA THR A 129 -7.59 8.21 3.41
C THR A 129 -8.27 7.68 4.68
N ILE A 130 -9.45 7.08 4.55
CA ILE A 130 -10.15 6.43 5.67
C ILE A 130 -10.61 5.02 5.32
N GLY A 131 -10.19 4.06 6.15
CA GLY A 131 -10.70 2.70 6.07
C GLY A 131 -12.12 2.64 6.63
N ILE A 132 -13.11 2.18 5.85
CA ILE A 132 -14.46 1.87 6.35
C ILE A 132 -14.66 0.37 6.24
N VAL A 133 -14.79 -0.29 7.39
CA VAL A 133 -14.91 -1.74 7.48
C VAL A 133 -16.04 -2.17 8.42
N GLY A 134 -16.48 -3.40 8.26
CA GLY A 134 -17.48 -3.94 9.19
C GLY A 134 -18.12 -5.23 8.74
N SER A 135 -19.31 -5.50 9.30
CA SER A 135 -20.08 -6.71 9.08
C SER A 135 -20.44 -6.91 7.60
N ARG A 136 -20.30 -8.14 7.12
CA ARG A 136 -20.84 -8.55 5.79
C ARG A 136 -22.37 -8.67 5.78
N ARG A 137 -23.01 -8.75 6.96
CA ARG A 137 -24.44 -8.78 7.17
C ARG A 137 -24.84 -7.69 8.16
N PRO A 138 -24.74 -6.41 7.74
CA PRO A 138 -25.04 -5.28 8.61
C PRO A 138 -26.54 -5.18 8.89
N THR A 139 -26.84 -4.43 9.96
CA THR A 139 -28.19 -3.94 10.20
C THR A 139 -28.50 -2.73 9.30
N GLU A 140 -29.76 -2.33 9.24
CA GLU A 140 -30.15 -1.07 8.57
C GLU A 140 -29.46 0.16 9.22
N TYR A 141 -29.31 0.13 10.55
CA TYR A 141 -28.55 1.16 11.29
C TYR A 141 -27.12 1.26 10.78
N GLY A 142 -26.40 0.13 10.64
CA GLY A 142 -25.03 0.10 10.16
C GLY A 142 -24.92 0.59 8.71
N LEU A 143 -25.88 0.23 7.84
CA LEU A 143 -25.90 0.72 6.46
C LEU A 143 -26.10 2.24 6.39
N ASN A 144 -27.03 2.78 7.19
CA ASN A 144 -27.30 4.21 7.25
C ASN A 144 -26.10 4.95 7.83
N ALA A 145 -25.49 4.48 8.91
CA ALA A 145 -24.29 5.08 9.49
C ALA A 145 -23.12 5.10 8.49
N ALA A 146 -22.87 4.01 7.77
CA ALA A 146 -21.83 3.96 6.74
C ALA A 146 -22.12 4.93 5.57
N ALA A 147 -23.38 5.04 5.16
CA ALA A 147 -23.77 5.95 4.08
C ALA A 147 -23.63 7.42 4.49
N ASP A 148 -24.09 7.79 5.67
CA ASP A 148 -24.09 9.17 6.16
C ASP A 148 -22.68 9.64 6.48
N ILE A 149 -21.95 8.88 7.31
CA ILE A 149 -20.59 9.22 7.73
C ILE A 149 -19.65 9.13 6.53
N GLY A 150 -19.68 8.03 5.77
CA GLY A 150 -18.83 7.84 4.60
C GLY A 150 -19.10 8.87 3.51
N GLY A 151 -20.39 9.20 3.27
CA GLY A 151 -20.78 10.23 2.29
C GLY A 151 -20.33 11.64 2.67
N ALA A 152 -20.42 11.99 3.96
CA ALA A 152 -19.95 13.28 4.45
C ALA A 152 -18.42 13.41 4.39
N LEU A 153 -17.69 12.35 4.78
CA LEU A 153 -16.23 12.28 4.68
C LEU A 153 -15.75 12.39 3.22
N ALA A 154 -16.37 11.63 2.30
CA ALA A 154 -16.02 11.70 0.89
C ALA A 154 -16.22 13.11 0.31
N LYS A 155 -17.34 13.77 0.61
CA LYS A 155 -17.60 15.18 0.22
C LYS A 155 -16.58 16.16 0.80
N SER A 156 -15.98 15.83 1.94
CA SER A 156 -14.95 16.65 2.58
C SER A 156 -13.54 16.36 2.06
N GLY A 157 -13.40 15.52 1.03
CA GLY A 157 -12.15 15.20 0.37
C GLY A 157 -11.45 13.94 0.90
N ALA A 158 -12.08 13.17 1.79
CA ALA A 158 -11.53 11.87 2.20
C ALA A 158 -11.64 10.84 1.06
N VAL A 159 -10.59 10.04 0.88
CA VAL A 159 -10.61 8.86 0.02
C VAL A 159 -10.96 7.64 0.85
N ILE A 160 -12.08 6.99 0.54
CA ILE A 160 -12.53 5.80 1.26
C ILE A 160 -11.75 4.59 0.79
N VAL A 161 -11.16 3.84 1.73
CA VAL A 161 -10.46 2.58 1.49
C VAL A 161 -11.26 1.44 2.09
N SER A 162 -11.55 0.39 1.32
CA SER A 162 -12.25 -0.78 1.83
C SER A 162 -12.00 -2.03 0.97
N GLY A 163 -12.64 -3.13 1.35
CA GLY A 163 -12.35 -4.44 0.77
C GLY A 163 -13.32 -4.94 -0.28
N LEU A 164 -14.27 -4.14 -0.70
CA LEU A 164 -15.32 -4.51 -1.66
C LEU A 164 -16.13 -5.76 -1.27
N ALA A 165 -16.08 -6.19 0.00
CA ALA A 165 -16.91 -7.28 0.51
C ALA A 165 -18.38 -6.86 0.58
N ASP A 166 -19.27 -7.83 0.75
CA ASP A 166 -20.69 -7.53 1.04
C ASP A 166 -20.83 -6.70 2.32
N GLY A 167 -21.92 -5.99 2.45
CA GLY A 167 -22.26 -5.22 3.64
C GLY A 167 -21.52 -3.87 3.72
N LEU A 168 -20.81 -3.63 4.80
CA LEU A 168 -20.29 -2.30 5.15
C LEU A 168 -19.13 -1.84 4.28
N ASP A 169 -18.29 -2.75 3.79
CA ASP A 169 -17.24 -2.42 2.81
C ASP A 169 -17.87 -1.79 1.55
N SER A 170 -18.87 -2.50 0.99
CA SER A 170 -19.61 -2.01 -0.19
C SER A 170 -20.42 -0.75 0.11
N ALA A 171 -20.95 -0.59 1.32
CA ALA A 171 -21.68 0.60 1.71
C ALA A 171 -20.75 1.84 1.73
N GLY A 172 -19.54 1.70 2.26
CA GLY A 172 -18.52 2.74 2.21
C GLY A 172 -18.17 3.16 0.79
N HIS A 173 -17.90 2.20 -0.11
CA HIS A 173 -17.64 2.50 -1.51
C HIS A 173 -18.83 3.17 -2.20
N ARG A 174 -20.07 2.66 -1.97
CA ARG A 174 -21.29 3.28 -2.53
C ARG A 174 -21.46 4.72 -2.05
N ALA A 175 -21.11 5.03 -0.80
CA ALA A 175 -21.17 6.38 -0.26
C ALA A 175 -20.25 7.34 -1.04
N ALA A 176 -19.02 6.92 -1.35
CA ALA A 176 -18.10 7.71 -2.18
C ALA A 176 -18.59 7.85 -3.62
N VAL A 177 -18.93 6.73 -4.28
CA VAL A 177 -19.38 6.70 -5.68
C VAL A 177 -20.66 7.53 -5.90
N LYS A 178 -21.62 7.45 -4.97
CA LYS A 178 -22.86 8.26 -5.03
C LYS A 178 -22.59 9.76 -5.00
N ASN A 179 -21.52 10.18 -4.33
CA ASN A 179 -21.10 11.57 -4.22
C ASN A 179 -20.04 11.95 -5.28
N ASN A 180 -19.81 11.10 -6.28
CA ASN A 180 -18.82 11.29 -7.34
C ASN A 180 -17.39 11.50 -6.82
N CYS A 181 -17.06 10.89 -5.67
CA CYS A 181 -15.76 10.95 -4.99
C CYS A 181 -14.94 9.67 -5.24
N PRO A 182 -13.59 9.77 -5.19
CA PRO A 182 -12.71 8.61 -5.35
C PRO A 182 -12.82 7.65 -4.17
N THR A 183 -12.50 6.39 -4.45
CA THR A 183 -12.41 5.34 -3.43
C THR A 183 -11.47 4.25 -3.89
N ILE A 184 -10.79 3.58 -2.96
CA ILE A 184 -9.80 2.54 -3.20
C ILE A 184 -10.35 1.21 -2.73
N ALA A 185 -10.55 0.28 -3.66
CA ALA A 185 -10.93 -1.09 -3.30
C ALA A 185 -9.68 -1.99 -3.27
N VAL A 186 -9.45 -2.62 -2.13
CA VAL A 186 -8.36 -3.59 -1.96
C VAL A 186 -8.94 -4.99 -2.08
N MET A 187 -8.46 -5.80 -3.01
CA MET A 187 -8.99 -7.14 -3.26
C MET A 187 -8.18 -8.22 -2.55
N GLY A 188 -8.86 -9.23 -2.03
CA GLY A 188 -8.23 -10.44 -1.48
C GLY A 188 -8.31 -11.63 -2.45
N VAL A 189 -8.49 -11.34 -3.73
CA VAL A 189 -8.57 -12.28 -4.86
C VAL A 189 -7.75 -11.74 -6.03
N PRO A 190 -7.44 -12.54 -7.06
CA PRO A 190 -6.77 -12.05 -8.27
C PRO A 190 -7.42 -10.81 -8.84
N ILE A 191 -6.59 -9.89 -9.37
CA ILE A 191 -7.05 -8.57 -9.82
C ILE A 191 -8.10 -8.64 -10.93
N ASP A 192 -8.09 -9.68 -11.74
CA ASP A 192 -9.07 -9.94 -12.80
C ASP A 192 -10.39 -10.55 -12.32
N ARG A 193 -10.51 -10.85 -11.02
CA ARG A 193 -11.73 -11.42 -10.41
C ARG A 193 -12.43 -10.40 -9.53
N THR A 194 -13.76 -10.45 -9.52
CA THR A 194 -14.58 -9.69 -8.57
C THR A 194 -15.21 -10.64 -7.56
N TYR A 195 -14.95 -10.38 -6.30
CA TYR A 195 -15.60 -11.14 -5.22
C TYR A 195 -16.11 -10.20 -4.12
N PRO A 196 -17.40 -10.30 -3.76
CA PRO A 196 -18.42 -11.14 -4.42
C PRO A 196 -18.80 -10.62 -5.82
N THR A 197 -19.25 -11.49 -6.70
CA THR A 197 -19.62 -11.14 -8.09
C THR A 197 -20.74 -10.11 -8.16
N ALA A 198 -21.63 -10.08 -7.15
CA ALA A 198 -22.70 -9.08 -7.02
C ALA A 198 -22.17 -7.64 -6.99
N ASN A 199 -20.92 -7.42 -6.61
CA ASN A 199 -20.30 -6.09 -6.56
C ASN A 199 -19.56 -5.69 -7.86
N ALA A 200 -19.72 -6.44 -8.98
CA ALA A 200 -19.04 -6.14 -10.25
C ALA A 200 -19.38 -4.74 -10.80
N VAL A 201 -20.67 -4.34 -10.73
CA VAL A 201 -21.08 -2.99 -11.16
C VAL A 201 -20.47 -1.91 -10.26
N LEU A 202 -20.36 -2.16 -8.96
CA LEU A 202 -19.73 -1.24 -8.02
C LEU A 202 -18.23 -1.12 -8.31
N ARG A 203 -17.56 -2.25 -8.52
CA ARG A 203 -16.15 -2.29 -8.91
C ARG A 203 -15.88 -1.43 -10.13
N HIS A 204 -16.65 -1.60 -11.20
CA HIS A 204 -16.47 -0.81 -12.42
C HIS A 204 -16.61 0.71 -12.15
N LYS A 205 -17.56 1.12 -11.29
CA LYS A 205 -17.69 2.53 -10.89
C LYS A 205 -16.51 3.03 -10.06
N ILE A 206 -15.90 2.16 -9.23
CA ILE A 206 -14.70 2.48 -8.48
C ILE A 206 -13.52 2.71 -9.42
N GLU A 207 -13.32 1.84 -10.41
CA GLU A 207 -12.26 1.95 -11.41
C GLU A 207 -12.34 3.25 -12.22
N GLN A 208 -13.54 3.75 -12.45
CA GLN A 208 -13.76 5.04 -13.16
C GLN A 208 -13.39 6.27 -12.34
N LYS A 209 -13.38 6.23 -11.01
CA LYS A 209 -13.23 7.39 -10.12
C LYS A 209 -12.08 7.27 -9.12
N GLY A 210 -11.62 6.07 -8.88
CA GLY A 210 -10.57 5.71 -7.96
C GLY A 210 -9.73 4.58 -8.54
N CYS A 211 -9.42 3.59 -7.73
CA CYS A 211 -8.72 2.39 -8.19
C CYS A 211 -9.12 1.13 -7.42
N VAL A 212 -8.82 0.01 -8.02
CA VAL A 212 -8.90 -1.33 -7.42
C VAL A 212 -7.51 -1.92 -7.43
N ILE A 213 -7.04 -2.42 -6.30
CA ILE A 213 -5.73 -3.06 -6.18
C ILE A 213 -5.82 -4.47 -5.63
N SER A 214 -4.87 -5.28 -6.00
CA SER A 214 -4.65 -6.62 -5.46
C SER A 214 -3.16 -6.94 -5.40
N GLU A 215 -2.76 -7.75 -4.44
CA GLU A 215 -1.43 -8.37 -4.36
C GLU A 215 -1.33 -9.63 -5.23
N TYR A 216 -2.47 -10.08 -5.77
CA TYR A 216 -2.57 -11.31 -6.54
C TYR A 216 -2.69 -11.00 -8.04
N PRO A 217 -1.79 -11.55 -8.89
CA PRO A 217 -1.81 -11.33 -10.33
C PRO A 217 -3.06 -11.93 -10.99
N PRO A 218 -3.37 -11.53 -12.24
CA PRO A 218 -4.47 -12.13 -12.99
C PRO A 218 -4.31 -13.64 -13.10
N ARG A 219 -5.43 -14.37 -12.99
CA ARG A 219 -5.52 -15.84 -13.10
C ARG A 219 -4.70 -16.62 -12.06
N SER A 220 -4.18 -15.99 -11.01
CA SER A 220 -3.52 -16.75 -9.95
C SER A 220 -4.50 -17.72 -9.28
N GLU A 221 -4.01 -18.90 -8.93
CA GLU A 221 -4.76 -19.95 -8.28
C GLU A 221 -4.43 -20.03 -6.77
N GLY A 222 -5.26 -20.73 -6.02
CA GLY A 222 -4.94 -21.07 -4.62
C GLY A 222 -5.06 -19.95 -3.59
N VAL A 223 -5.57 -18.77 -3.96
CA VAL A 223 -5.67 -17.61 -3.04
C VAL A 223 -6.62 -17.86 -1.86
N GLY A 224 -7.69 -18.61 -2.04
CA GLY A 224 -8.59 -19.10 -0.98
C GLY A 224 -9.02 -18.06 0.06
N ALA A 225 -9.49 -18.54 1.22
CA ALA A 225 -9.93 -17.67 2.32
C ALA A 225 -8.79 -16.85 2.96
N ASN A 226 -7.57 -17.32 2.91
CA ASN A 226 -6.41 -16.63 3.47
C ASN A 226 -6.14 -15.29 2.78
N GLY A 227 -6.43 -15.16 1.49
CA GLY A 227 -6.26 -13.91 0.75
C GLY A 227 -7.06 -12.75 1.36
N PHE A 228 -8.25 -13.01 1.88
CA PHE A 228 -9.05 -11.96 2.54
C PHE A 228 -8.44 -11.49 3.87
N LEU A 229 -7.85 -12.40 4.65
CA LEU A 229 -7.19 -12.05 5.90
C LEU A 229 -5.87 -11.32 5.65
N GLN A 230 -5.09 -11.79 4.69
CA GLN A 230 -3.83 -11.14 4.29
C GLN A 230 -4.07 -9.73 3.71
N ARG A 231 -5.09 -9.56 2.87
CA ARG A 231 -5.49 -8.29 2.30
C ARG A 231 -5.84 -7.22 3.37
N ASN A 232 -6.44 -7.62 4.50
CA ASN A 232 -6.90 -6.69 5.52
C ASN A 232 -5.77 -5.79 6.06
N ARG A 233 -4.51 -6.26 6.05
CA ARG A 233 -3.35 -5.43 6.39
C ARG A 233 -3.16 -4.25 5.44
N LEU A 234 -3.46 -4.44 4.15
CA LEU A 234 -3.33 -3.39 3.14
C LEU A 234 -4.41 -2.31 3.33
N ILE A 235 -5.64 -2.70 3.69
CA ILE A 235 -6.70 -1.74 4.04
C ILE A 235 -6.25 -0.88 5.23
N ALA A 236 -5.78 -1.52 6.30
CA ALA A 236 -5.31 -0.82 7.49
C ALA A 236 -4.13 0.11 7.20
N ALA A 237 -3.16 -0.35 6.42
CA ALA A 237 -1.95 0.42 6.10
C ALA A 237 -2.23 1.63 5.19
N LEU A 238 -3.08 1.46 4.17
CA LEU A 238 -3.48 2.55 3.26
C LEU A 238 -4.35 3.60 3.95
N SER A 239 -4.93 3.28 5.10
CA SER A 239 -5.80 4.20 5.83
C SER A 239 -5.03 5.08 6.78
N SER A 240 -5.33 6.38 6.81
CA SER A 240 -4.86 7.32 7.84
C SER A 240 -5.57 7.09 9.16
N ALA A 241 -6.82 6.60 9.10
CA ALA A 241 -7.63 6.16 10.23
C ALA A 241 -8.56 5.02 9.80
N LEU A 242 -8.98 4.18 10.74
CA LEU A 242 -9.92 3.08 10.51
C LEU A 242 -11.25 3.35 11.20
N LEU A 243 -12.36 3.34 10.47
CA LEU A 243 -13.73 3.39 11.00
C LEU A 243 -14.35 2.00 10.95
N VAL A 244 -14.72 1.47 12.10
CA VAL A 244 -15.50 0.23 12.26
C VAL A 244 -16.94 0.58 12.54
N VAL A 245 -17.83 0.27 11.58
CA VAL A 245 -19.24 0.67 11.70
C VAL A 245 -20.06 -0.35 12.50
N GLU A 246 -19.95 -1.61 12.19
CA GLU A 246 -20.49 -2.74 12.97
C GLU A 246 -19.54 -3.93 12.87
N ALA A 247 -19.33 -4.63 13.96
CA ALA A 247 -18.55 -5.86 14.01
C ALA A 247 -18.99 -6.75 15.16
N GLN A 248 -19.02 -8.06 14.93
CA GLN A 248 -19.10 -9.04 16.00
C GLN A 248 -17.72 -9.20 16.65
N GLU A 249 -17.64 -9.63 17.90
CA GLU A 249 -16.37 -9.83 18.63
C GLU A 249 -15.39 -10.74 17.89
N LYS A 250 -15.90 -11.82 17.30
CA LYS A 250 -15.11 -12.80 16.54
C LYS A 250 -15.42 -12.67 15.04
N SER A 251 -15.05 -11.55 14.43
CA SER A 251 -15.27 -11.32 13.00
C SER A 251 -13.96 -11.04 12.26
N GLY A 252 -13.95 -11.26 10.94
CA GLY A 252 -12.81 -10.91 10.09
C GLY A 252 -12.45 -9.42 10.13
N THR A 253 -13.39 -8.55 10.48
CA THR A 253 -13.18 -7.12 10.68
C THR A 253 -12.16 -6.85 11.79
N MET A 254 -12.14 -7.66 12.84
CA MET A 254 -11.20 -7.52 13.94
C MET A 254 -9.75 -7.75 13.52
N SER A 255 -9.51 -8.51 12.45
CA SER A 255 -8.18 -8.64 11.84
C SER A 255 -7.71 -7.30 11.27
N THR A 256 -8.58 -6.53 10.61
CA THR A 256 -8.24 -5.19 10.11
C THR A 256 -7.93 -4.23 11.27
N VAL A 257 -8.70 -4.31 12.35
CA VAL A 257 -8.44 -3.53 13.59
C VAL A 257 -7.06 -3.85 14.15
N SER A 258 -6.74 -5.14 14.30
CA SER A 258 -5.43 -5.55 14.83
C SER A 258 -4.26 -5.07 13.96
N HIS A 259 -4.42 -5.06 12.63
CA HIS A 259 -3.41 -4.48 11.73
C HIS A 259 -3.31 -2.95 11.90
N ALA A 260 -4.45 -2.25 12.01
CA ALA A 260 -4.45 -0.80 12.24
C ALA A 260 -3.71 -0.43 13.54
N GLU A 261 -3.99 -1.14 14.63
CA GLU A 261 -3.29 -0.97 15.91
C GLU A 261 -1.78 -1.24 15.78
N ARG A 262 -1.40 -2.34 15.13
CA ARG A 262 0.00 -2.70 14.88
C ARG A 262 0.75 -1.63 14.08
N TYR A 263 0.08 -0.95 13.16
CA TYR A 263 0.66 0.11 12.33
C TYR A 263 0.51 1.51 12.93
N GLY A 264 0.03 1.60 14.18
CA GLY A 264 -0.16 2.87 14.89
C GLY A 264 -1.25 3.76 14.29
N LYS A 265 -2.22 3.16 13.56
CA LYS A 265 -3.33 3.89 12.97
C LYS A 265 -4.46 4.07 13.99
N PRO A 266 -5.03 5.27 14.13
CA PRO A 266 -6.17 5.48 15.03
C PRO A 266 -7.39 4.69 14.56
N VAL A 267 -8.05 4.02 15.51
CA VAL A 267 -9.27 3.26 15.28
C VAL A 267 -10.45 4.03 15.86
N PHE A 268 -11.52 4.08 15.09
CA PHE A 268 -12.80 4.69 15.44
C PHE A 268 -13.89 3.65 15.31
N ALA A 269 -14.92 3.73 16.16
CA ALA A 269 -16.03 2.79 16.14
C ALA A 269 -17.36 3.51 16.31
N VAL A 270 -18.37 3.09 15.55
CA VAL A 270 -19.73 3.55 15.73
C VAL A 270 -20.34 2.77 16.90
N PRO A 271 -20.82 3.45 17.96
CA PRO A 271 -21.53 2.77 19.04
C PRO A 271 -22.85 2.20 18.55
N GLY A 272 -23.25 1.07 19.13
CA GLY A 272 -24.50 0.44 18.74
C GLY A 272 -25.24 -0.15 19.93
N SER A 273 -26.41 -0.76 19.66
CA SER A 273 -27.22 -1.37 20.70
C SER A 273 -26.47 -2.50 21.42
N ILE A 274 -26.52 -2.50 22.76
CA ILE A 274 -25.92 -3.57 23.58
C ILE A 274 -26.63 -4.92 23.36
N TYR A 275 -27.84 -4.92 22.78
CA TYR A 275 -28.61 -6.13 22.45
C TYR A 275 -28.31 -6.63 21.03
N SER A 276 -27.56 -5.89 20.22
CA SER A 276 -27.19 -6.28 18.85
C SER A 276 -25.88 -7.05 18.82
N PRO A 277 -25.87 -8.30 18.39
CA PRO A 277 -24.60 -9.04 18.18
C PRO A 277 -23.64 -8.34 17.22
N ASN A 278 -24.17 -7.59 16.24
CA ASN A 278 -23.37 -6.83 15.28
C ASN A 278 -22.66 -5.64 15.90
N SER A 279 -23.08 -5.19 17.08
CA SER A 279 -22.42 -4.08 17.80
C SER A 279 -21.50 -4.56 18.93
N ALA A 280 -21.46 -5.86 19.21
CA ALA A 280 -20.67 -6.40 20.32
C ALA A 280 -19.19 -6.11 20.17
N GLY A 281 -18.63 -6.25 18.96
CA GLY A 281 -17.21 -5.93 18.67
C GLY A 281 -16.91 -4.44 18.74
N THR A 282 -17.73 -3.57 18.15
CA THR A 282 -17.53 -2.11 18.21
C THR A 282 -17.67 -1.59 19.63
N ASN A 283 -18.70 -2.02 20.37
CA ASN A 283 -18.86 -1.66 21.79
C ASN A 283 -17.71 -2.21 22.65
N GLY A 284 -17.17 -3.39 22.34
CA GLY A 284 -15.98 -3.94 22.98
C GLY A 284 -14.75 -3.05 22.76
N LEU A 285 -14.48 -2.63 21.53
CA LEU A 285 -13.38 -1.73 21.21
C LEU A 285 -13.49 -0.40 21.96
N LEU A 286 -14.70 0.16 22.07
CA LEU A 286 -14.95 1.40 22.82
C LEU A 286 -14.73 1.22 24.30
N ARG A 287 -15.29 0.16 24.90
CA ARG A 287 -15.17 -0.15 26.34
C ARG A 287 -13.71 -0.37 26.73
N ASP A 288 -12.93 -1.04 25.87
CA ASP A 288 -11.54 -1.39 26.13
C ASP A 288 -10.56 -0.25 25.79
N GLY A 289 -11.06 0.93 25.37
CA GLY A 289 -10.27 2.10 24.99
C GLY A 289 -9.45 1.91 23.71
N ARG A 290 -9.73 0.90 22.90
CA ARG A 290 -9.05 0.56 21.64
C ARG A 290 -9.57 1.36 20.44
N ALA A 291 -10.74 1.97 20.57
CA ALA A 291 -11.33 2.84 19.57
C ALA A 291 -11.94 4.09 20.21
N ARG A 292 -12.02 5.17 19.43
CA ARG A 292 -12.77 6.37 19.79
C ARG A 292 -14.19 6.27 19.22
N ALA A 293 -15.18 6.72 19.99
CA ALA A 293 -16.57 6.74 19.55
C ALA A 293 -16.77 7.76 18.42
N VAL A 294 -17.62 7.38 17.44
CA VAL A 294 -18.02 8.23 16.31
C VAL A 294 -19.52 8.29 16.26
N GLY A 295 -20.09 9.50 16.41
CA GLY A 295 -21.49 9.79 16.19
C GLY A 295 -21.77 10.50 14.87
N SER A 296 -20.73 11.09 14.26
CA SER A 296 -20.83 11.82 12.99
C SER A 296 -19.50 11.89 12.25
N ALA A 297 -19.50 12.34 11.00
CA ALA A 297 -18.28 12.56 10.24
C ALA A 297 -17.36 13.62 10.88
N ASP A 298 -17.92 14.57 11.63
CA ASP A 298 -17.14 15.66 12.27
C ASP A 298 -16.12 15.11 13.29
N ASP A 299 -16.43 13.97 13.93
CA ASP A 299 -15.53 13.30 14.88
C ASP A 299 -14.23 12.79 14.22
N LEU A 300 -14.26 12.59 12.91
CA LEU A 300 -13.16 12.10 12.08
C LEU A 300 -12.40 13.20 11.33
N MET A 301 -13.01 14.37 11.13
CA MET A 301 -12.43 15.46 10.32
C MET A 301 -11.10 15.95 10.88
N GLY A 302 -11.04 16.24 12.18
CA GLY A 302 -9.83 16.70 12.84
C GLY A 302 -8.69 15.65 12.77
N PRO A 303 -8.93 14.41 13.20
CA PRO A 303 -7.94 13.33 13.14
C PRO A 303 -7.43 13.02 11.73
N LEU A 304 -8.23 13.23 10.69
CA LEU A 304 -7.85 13.04 9.29
C LEU A 304 -7.16 14.27 8.67
N GLY A 305 -7.03 15.38 9.42
CA GLY A 305 -6.52 16.64 8.88
C GLY A 305 -7.47 17.26 7.84
N LEU A 306 -8.71 16.78 7.77
CA LEU A 306 -9.72 17.31 6.87
C LEU A 306 -10.34 18.56 7.48
N ARG A 307 -10.52 19.58 6.68
CA ARG A 307 -11.31 20.74 7.05
C ARG A 307 -12.61 20.69 6.27
N ARG A 308 -13.75 21.03 6.91
CA ARG A 308 -14.94 21.34 6.15
C ARG A 308 -14.54 22.34 5.06
N GLN A 309 -14.76 21.99 3.81
CA GLN A 309 -14.73 22.98 2.73
C GLN A 309 -15.90 23.94 3.00
N SER A 310 -15.66 24.96 3.86
CA SER A 310 -16.44 26.17 3.74
C SER A 310 -16.10 26.74 2.37
N ALA A 311 -17.10 27.12 1.59
CA ALA A 311 -16.94 27.79 0.32
C ALA A 311 -16.30 29.18 0.52
N ALA A 312 -15.06 29.23 1.00
CA ALA A 312 -14.24 30.42 1.10
C ALA A 312 -12.78 30.06 1.25
N ALA A 313 -12.03 30.37 0.20
CA ALA A 313 -10.60 30.65 0.19
C ALA A 313 -9.63 29.56 0.71
N VAL A 314 -9.07 28.83 -0.20
CA VAL A 314 -7.73 28.25 -0.11
C VAL A 314 -6.72 29.40 0.02
N THR A 315 -6.38 29.79 1.24
CA THR A 315 -5.13 30.50 1.51
C THR A 315 -4.09 29.45 1.88
N ALA A 316 -3.34 29.02 0.88
CA ALA A 316 -2.11 28.25 1.08
C ALA A 316 -1.18 29.08 2.00
N LYS A 317 -0.76 28.51 3.13
CA LYS A 317 0.45 29.01 3.82
C LYS A 317 1.57 28.97 2.78
N GLN A 318 2.13 30.14 2.46
CA GLN A 318 3.33 30.18 1.62
C GLN A 318 4.40 29.32 2.26
N PRO A 319 5.02 28.39 1.51
CA PRO A 319 6.10 27.57 2.04
C PRO A 319 7.28 28.47 2.41
N GLU A 320 7.87 28.26 3.57
CA GLU A 320 9.11 28.94 3.96
C GLU A 320 10.15 28.79 2.84
N PRO A 321 10.93 29.87 2.55
CA PRO A 321 11.92 29.84 1.51
C PRO A 321 12.98 28.76 1.81
N LEU A 322 13.19 27.88 0.86
CA LEU A 322 14.21 26.81 0.95
C LEU A 322 15.61 27.39 1.14
N SER A 323 16.38 26.81 2.05
CA SER A 323 17.80 27.07 2.18
C SER A 323 18.55 26.66 0.89
N GLU A 324 19.77 27.12 0.71
CA GLU A 324 20.58 26.78 -0.46
C GLU A 324 20.86 25.28 -0.56
N ASN A 325 21.13 24.62 0.58
CA ASN A 325 21.34 23.17 0.64
C ASN A 325 20.06 22.39 0.31
N GLU A 326 18.90 22.83 0.79
CA GLU A 326 17.61 22.19 0.48
C GLU A 326 17.27 22.30 -1.00
N ARG A 327 17.56 23.43 -1.65
CA ARG A 327 17.40 23.60 -3.11
C ARG A 327 18.35 22.67 -3.88
N LYS A 328 19.61 22.57 -3.46
CA LYS A 328 20.60 21.69 -4.09
C LYS A 328 20.16 20.22 -4.00
N VAL A 329 19.73 19.78 -2.82
CA VAL A 329 19.27 18.39 -2.62
C VAL A 329 18.03 18.10 -3.44
N LEU A 330 17.02 18.97 -3.43
CA LEU A 330 15.78 18.77 -4.20
C LEU A 330 16.02 18.77 -5.72
N SER A 331 17.00 19.54 -6.22
CA SER A 331 17.36 19.52 -7.65
C SER A 331 18.05 18.23 -8.09
N CYS A 332 18.60 17.47 -7.15
CA CYS A 332 19.28 16.19 -7.42
C CYS A 332 18.37 14.97 -7.26
N ILE A 333 17.27 15.11 -6.51
CA ILE A 333 16.30 14.02 -6.27
C ILE A 333 15.26 14.06 -7.38
N GLY A 334 15.12 12.94 -8.11
CA GLY A 334 14.09 12.74 -9.11
C GLY A 334 12.93 11.90 -8.59
N PRO A 335 12.04 11.45 -9.48
CA PRO A 335 10.94 10.53 -9.13
C PRO A 335 11.44 9.12 -8.76
N GLN A 336 12.69 8.78 -9.09
CA GLN A 336 13.31 7.52 -8.69
C GLN A 336 14.05 7.66 -7.36
N PRO A 337 13.93 6.68 -6.44
CA PRO A 337 14.62 6.72 -5.16
C PRO A 337 16.15 6.64 -5.35
N LEU A 338 16.88 7.59 -4.75
CA LEU A 338 18.34 7.67 -4.81
C LEU A 338 18.97 7.36 -3.45
N GLY A 339 20.08 6.63 -3.45
CA GLY A 339 20.88 6.34 -2.26
C GLY A 339 21.65 7.55 -1.74
N ILE A 340 22.08 7.48 -0.47
CA ILE A 340 22.84 8.58 0.17
C ILE A 340 24.14 8.89 -0.59
N GLU A 341 24.87 7.87 -1.03
CA GLU A 341 26.15 8.04 -1.75
C GLU A 341 25.94 8.77 -3.07
N GLU A 342 24.93 8.39 -3.84
CA GLU A 342 24.57 9.02 -5.10
C GLU A 342 24.12 10.49 -4.90
N LEU A 343 23.35 10.75 -3.84
CA LEU A 343 22.93 12.09 -3.47
C LEU A 343 24.12 12.97 -3.03
N CYS A 344 25.11 12.41 -2.31
CA CYS A 344 26.35 13.11 -1.99
C CYS A 344 27.10 13.54 -3.25
N VAL A 345 27.25 12.62 -4.22
CA VAL A 345 27.94 12.90 -5.49
C VAL A 345 27.20 13.98 -6.29
N ARG A 346 25.87 13.86 -6.43
CA ARG A 346 25.04 14.78 -7.23
C ARG A 346 24.90 16.17 -6.59
N SER A 347 24.74 16.24 -5.27
CA SER A 347 24.54 17.52 -4.55
C SER A 347 25.86 18.24 -4.22
N GLY A 348 26.98 17.51 -4.25
CA GLY A 348 28.28 18.02 -3.80
C GLY A 348 28.35 18.31 -2.30
N LEU A 349 27.38 17.86 -1.51
CA LEU A 349 27.34 18.07 -0.06
C LEU A 349 28.08 16.95 0.69
N PRO A 350 28.84 17.29 1.74
CA PRO A 350 29.37 16.27 2.66
C PRO A 350 28.23 15.47 3.30
N THR A 351 28.46 14.18 3.56
CA THR A 351 27.44 13.25 4.08
C THR A 351 26.68 13.78 5.30
N ALA A 352 27.41 14.41 6.26
CA ALA A 352 26.78 14.97 7.45
C ALA A 352 25.79 16.13 7.13
N ALA A 353 26.17 17.02 6.20
CA ALA A 353 25.32 18.13 5.76
C ALA A 353 24.12 17.62 4.95
N LEU A 354 24.34 16.61 4.08
CA LEU A 354 23.27 15.98 3.31
C LEU A 354 22.23 15.32 4.23
N LEU A 355 22.65 14.52 5.21
CA LEU A 355 21.74 13.86 6.15
C LEU A 355 20.92 14.86 6.95
N GLY A 356 21.54 15.94 7.45
CA GLY A 356 20.82 17.03 8.15
C GLY A 356 19.80 17.74 7.24
N THR A 357 20.12 17.91 5.96
CA THR A 357 19.22 18.51 4.96
C THR A 357 18.07 17.56 4.60
N LEU A 358 18.35 16.29 4.37
CA LEU A 358 17.34 15.26 4.09
C LEU A 358 16.34 15.13 5.25
N MET A 359 16.81 15.13 6.50
CA MET A 359 15.95 15.10 7.68
C MET A 359 15.00 16.31 7.75
N LYS A 360 15.48 17.52 7.44
CA LYS A 360 14.62 18.72 7.37
C LYS A 360 13.59 18.64 6.24
N LEU A 361 14.01 18.16 5.07
CA LEU A 361 13.13 17.98 3.92
C LEU A 361 12.08 16.88 4.17
N GLU A 362 12.44 15.84 4.89
CA GLU A 362 11.52 14.77 5.31
C GLU A 362 10.50 15.29 6.33
N LEU A 363 10.95 16.01 7.37
CA LEU A 363 10.06 16.64 8.36
C LEU A 363 9.11 17.68 7.73
N SER A 364 9.56 18.38 6.69
CA SER A 364 8.72 19.30 5.91
C SER A 364 7.83 18.60 4.86
N GLY A 365 7.92 17.27 4.75
CA GLY A 365 7.12 16.45 3.85
C GLY A 365 7.43 16.63 2.37
N ARG A 366 8.64 17.08 2.02
CA ARG A 366 9.09 17.32 0.64
C ARG A 366 9.87 16.16 0.05
N VAL A 367 10.47 15.34 0.91
CA VAL A 367 11.26 14.16 0.57
C VAL A 367 10.80 13.00 1.43
N LEU A 368 10.89 11.80 0.91
CA LEU A 368 10.52 10.55 1.55
C LEU A 368 11.73 9.64 1.67
N CYS A 369 11.90 9.07 2.86
CA CYS A 369 12.88 8.02 3.09
C CYS A 369 12.23 6.67 2.85
N MET A 370 12.78 5.90 1.93
CA MET A 370 12.37 4.55 1.57
C MET A 370 13.26 3.53 2.28
N PRO A 371 12.83 2.26 2.44
CA PRO A 371 13.70 1.17 2.89
C PRO A 371 15.01 1.13 2.09
N GLY A 372 16.12 0.75 2.74
CA GLY A 372 17.45 0.83 2.15
C GLY A 372 18.05 2.25 2.13
N LYS A 373 17.52 3.19 2.96
CA LYS A 373 17.99 4.59 3.04
C LYS A 373 18.04 5.30 1.69
N ARG A 374 17.05 5.06 0.85
CA ARG A 374 16.87 5.73 -0.44
C ARG A 374 15.85 6.86 -0.29
N TYR A 375 16.06 7.96 -1.00
CA TYR A 375 15.24 9.18 -0.88
C TYR A 375 14.65 9.58 -2.23
N MET A 376 13.39 10.00 -2.25
CA MET A 376 12.68 10.49 -3.43
C MET A 376 11.86 11.73 -3.11
N ILE A 377 11.50 12.52 -4.14
CA ILE A 377 10.55 13.64 -3.98
C ILE A 377 9.16 13.06 -3.65
N LYS A 378 8.47 13.73 -2.72
CA LYS A 378 7.09 13.39 -2.36
C LYS A 378 6.13 13.86 -3.42
#